data_b595cc7e2a31e10cc81a58810f69006f
#
_entry.id   b595cc7e2a31e10cc81a58810f69006f
#
_cell.length_a   1.000
_cell.length_b   1.000
_cell.length_c   1.000
_cell.angle_alpha   90.00
_cell.angle_beta   90.00
_cell.angle_gamma   90.00
#
_symmetry.space_group_name_H-M   'P 1'
#
loop_
_entity.id
_entity.type
_entity.pdbx_description
1 polymer ?
#
loop_
_entity_poly.entity_id
_entity_poly.type
_entity_poly.pdbx_seq_one_letter_code
_entity_poly.pdbx_strand_id
1 'polypeptide(L)'
;MILAVAALARPKTPGDQPGIAVGSAAPAIIGTTLDGAPFDLASLRGHPVIVNFWGPGCVPCRDEFPLFKQELAAHAADGLAVVGILMYDGPDDARAFIAHYGATWPTVGDPTGAIRTAYRVVGRPQSYFIDRNGILRKISVGQVTDSVFTDLYASISTP
;
A
#
# COMPACT_ATOMS: atom_id res chain seq x y z
N MET A 1 -12.06 50.96 14.19
CA MET A 1 -11.77 50.46 12.83
C MET A 1 -10.75 49.33 12.97
N ILE A 2 -11.19 48.08 12.95
CA ILE A 2 -10.35 46.91 13.13
C ILE A 2 -10.07 46.33 11.75
N LEU A 3 -8.81 46.42 11.30
CA LEU A 3 -8.35 45.84 10.04
C LEU A 3 -8.15 44.31 10.28
N ALA A 4 -9.03 43.51 9.69
CA ALA A 4 -8.85 42.04 9.61
C ALA A 4 -7.78 41.76 8.55
N VAL A 5 -6.61 41.27 8.98
CA VAL A 5 -5.58 40.73 8.09
C VAL A 5 -6.03 39.31 7.70
N ALA A 6 -6.54 39.18 6.49
CA ALA A 6 -6.78 37.89 5.90
C ALA A 6 -5.43 37.20 5.61
N ALA A 7 -5.12 36.13 6.34
CA ALA A 7 -3.98 35.29 6.04
C ALA A 7 -4.25 34.56 4.72
N LEU A 8 -3.61 35.00 3.65
CA LEU A 8 -3.59 34.30 2.37
C LEU A 8 -2.86 32.98 2.54
N ALA A 9 -3.60 31.87 2.47
CA ALA A 9 -3.02 30.55 2.43
C ALA A 9 -2.11 30.44 1.20
N ARG A 10 -0.81 30.19 1.43
CA ARG A 10 0.16 29.96 0.35
C ARG A 10 -0.27 28.73 -0.46
N PRO A 11 -0.26 28.83 -1.81
CA PRO A 11 -0.45 27.63 -2.63
C PRO A 11 0.70 26.66 -2.35
N LYS A 12 0.38 25.40 -2.05
CA LYS A 12 1.36 24.31 -1.89
C LYS A 12 2.14 24.15 -3.20
N THR A 13 3.43 24.43 -3.18
CA THR A 13 4.35 24.12 -4.27
C THR A 13 4.58 22.63 -4.40
N PRO A 14 4.83 22.09 -5.61
CA PRO A 14 5.08 20.64 -5.83
C PRO A 14 6.25 20.05 -5.03
N GLY A 15 7.05 20.85 -4.35
CA GLY A 15 8.15 20.40 -3.48
C GLY A 15 7.79 20.22 -2.01
N ASP A 16 6.58 20.59 -1.57
CA ASP A 16 6.14 20.59 -0.16
C ASP A 16 5.36 19.33 0.24
N GLN A 17 5.55 18.22 -0.45
CA GLN A 17 5.00 16.94 0.00
C GLN A 17 5.83 16.43 1.18
N PRO A 18 5.25 16.27 2.38
CA PRO A 18 5.95 15.60 3.47
C PRO A 18 6.35 14.21 2.97
N GLY A 19 7.66 13.93 3.01
CA GLY A 19 8.16 12.64 2.60
C GLY A 19 7.50 11.56 3.41
N ILE A 20 7.27 10.39 2.79
CA ILE A 20 6.77 9.23 3.50
C ILE A 20 7.65 8.97 4.74
N ALA A 21 7.05 9.02 5.91
CA ALA A 21 7.72 8.79 7.19
C ALA A 21 6.84 7.89 8.06
N VAL A 22 7.47 6.97 8.77
CA VAL A 22 6.80 6.20 9.82
C VAL A 22 6.23 7.17 10.86
N GLY A 23 4.98 7.00 11.23
CA GLY A 23 4.23 7.90 12.11
C GLY A 23 3.43 8.98 11.38
N SER A 24 3.57 9.12 10.07
CA SER A 24 2.78 10.05 9.25
C SER A 24 1.64 9.34 8.52
N ALA A 25 0.66 10.11 8.06
CA ALA A 25 -0.40 9.56 7.20
C ALA A 25 0.22 8.95 5.92
N ALA A 26 -0.24 7.75 5.57
CA ALA A 26 0.17 7.11 4.33
C ALA A 26 -0.27 7.97 3.13
N PRO A 27 0.54 8.06 2.07
CA PRO A 27 0.14 8.74 0.85
C PRO A 27 -1.15 8.15 0.28
N ALA A 28 -2.00 8.99 -0.32
CA ALA A 28 -3.21 8.53 -0.98
C ALA A 28 -2.88 7.59 -2.15
N ILE A 29 -3.70 6.56 -2.32
CA ILE A 29 -3.72 5.71 -3.50
C ILE A 29 -5.11 5.82 -4.09
N ILE A 30 -5.22 6.50 -5.22
CA ILE A 30 -6.46 6.62 -6.00
C ILE A 30 -6.13 6.13 -7.41
N GLY A 31 -6.90 5.17 -7.91
CA GLY A 31 -6.63 4.59 -9.22
C GLY A 31 -7.66 3.59 -9.66
N THR A 32 -7.26 2.74 -10.58
CA THR A 32 -8.09 1.66 -11.11
C THR A 32 -7.39 0.33 -10.88
N THR A 33 -8.13 -0.64 -10.40
CA THR A 33 -7.62 -2.00 -10.21
C THR A 33 -7.45 -2.70 -11.56
N LEU A 34 -6.72 -3.82 -11.57
CA LEU A 34 -6.48 -4.58 -12.82
C LEU A 34 -7.76 -5.19 -13.41
N ASP A 35 -8.80 -5.35 -12.63
CA ASP A 35 -10.14 -5.79 -13.06
C ASP A 35 -11.07 -4.62 -13.45
N GLY A 36 -10.56 -3.38 -13.45
CA GLY A 36 -11.27 -2.19 -13.94
C GLY A 36 -12.10 -1.46 -12.89
N ALA A 37 -12.09 -1.88 -11.63
CA ALA A 37 -12.83 -1.19 -10.57
C ALA A 37 -12.09 0.07 -10.07
N PRO A 38 -12.80 1.14 -9.69
CA PRO A 38 -12.18 2.27 -9.02
C PRO A 38 -11.69 1.85 -7.63
N PHE A 39 -10.53 2.38 -7.22
CA PHE A 39 -9.92 2.13 -5.93
C PHE A 39 -9.50 3.43 -5.24
N ASP A 40 -9.80 3.52 -3.96
CA ASP A 40 -9.30 4.58 -3.06
C ASP A 40 -8.89 3.96 -1.73
N LEU A 41 -7.61 4.11 -1.35
CA LEU A 41 -7.08 3.62 -0.07
C LEU A 41 -7.85 4.17 1.13
N ALA A 42 -8.42 5.37 1.02
CA ALA A 42 -9.21 5.97 2.10
C ALA A 42 -10.46 5.14 2.46
N SER A 43 -10.98 4.32 1.54
CA SER A 43 -12.10 3.41 1.80
C SER A 43 -11.77 2.30 2.80
N LEU A 44 -10.48 2.04 3.05
CA LEU A 44 -10.00 1.03 3.99
C LEU A 44 -9.69 1.59 5.40
N ARG A 45 -10.10 2.83 5.69
CA ARG A 45 -10.02 3.38 7.05
C ARG A 45 -10.80 2.50 8.03
N GLY A 46 -10.24 2.29 9.22
CA GLY A 46 -10.78 1.36 10.21
C GLY A 46 -10.22 -0.06 10.11
N HIS A 47 -9.46 -0.34 9.06
CA HIS A 47 -8.80 -1.64 8.83
C HIS A 47 -7.28 -1.53 8.92
N PRO A 48 -6.56 -2.53 9.43
CA PRO A 48 -5.13 -2.65 9.22
C PRO A 48 -4.87 -2.99 7.74
N VAL A 49 -3.93 -2.28 7.10
CA VAL A 49 -3.69 -2.41 5.66
C VAL A 49 -2.22 -2.66 5.37
N ILE A 50 -1.95 -3.60 4.46
CA ILE A 50 -0.64 -3.82 3.86
C ILE A 50 -0.70 -3.36 2.41
N VAL A 51 0.09 -2.34 2.05
CA VAL A 51 0.30 -1.94 0.65
C VAL A 51 1.58 -2.59 0.16
N ASN A 52 1.46 -3.50 -0.81
CA ASN A 52 2.57 -4.29 -1.33
C ASN A 52 2.87 -3.90 -2.79
N PHE A 53 4.09 -3.44 -3.04
CA PHE A 53 4.60 -3.14 -4.37
C PHE A 53 5.27 -4.38 -4.95
N TRP A 54 4.76 -4.89 -6.06
CA TRP A 54 5.12 -6.20 -6.61
C TRP A 54 5.06 -6.24 -8.13
N GLY A 55 5.39 -7.38 -8.71
CA GLY A 55 5.15 -7.70 -10.12
C GLY A 55 5.53 -9.14 -10.45
N PRO A 56 4.97 -9.73 -11.52
CA PRO A 56 5.20 -11.14 -11.91
C PRO A 56 6.68 -11.50 -12.14
N GLY A 57 7.47 -10.57 -12.64
CA GLY A 57 8.91 -10.75 -12.87
C GLY A 57 9.76 -10.70 -11.60
N CYS A 58 9.16 -10.52 -10.43
CA CYS A 58 9.85 -10.44 -9.15
C CYS A 58 9.86 -11.81 -8.47
N VAL A 59 11.01 -12.49 -8.43
CA VAL A 59 11.12 -13.84 -7.85
C VAL A 59 10.70 -13.88 -6.38
N PRO A 60 11.20 -13.01 -5.47
CA PRO A 60 10.78 -13.04 -4.06
C PRO A 60 9.31 -12.65 -3.84
N CYS A 61 8.66 -11.97 -4.79
CA CYS A 61 7.23 -11.70 -4.69
C CYS A 61 6.38 -12.99 -4.80
N ARG A 62 6.89 -14.03 -5.47
CA ARG A 62 6.23 -15.33 -5.60
C ARG A 62 6.08 -16.03 -4.25
N ASP A 63 7.08 -15.89 -3.39
CA ASP A 63 7.09 -16.51 -2.07
C ASP A 63 6.22 -15.72 -1.07
N GLU A 64 6.03 -14.44 -1.30
CA GLU A 64 5.25 -13.54 -0.45
C GLU A 64 3.72 -13.70 -0.64
N PHE A 65 3.27 -14.04 -1.85
CA PHE A 65 1.85 -14.17 -2.15
C PHE A 65 1.14 -15.28 -1.34
N PRO A 66 1.69 -16.50 -1.22
CA PRO A 66 1.11 -17.51 -0.33
C PRO A 66 1.02 -17.07 1.13
N LEU A 67 2.04 -16.36 1.63
CA LEU A 67 2.03 -15.81 2.98
C LEU A 67 0.89 -14.80 3.16
N PHE A 68 0.77 -13.80 2.30
CA PHE A 68 -0.31 -12.81 2.42
C PHE A 68 -1.70 -13.44 2.32
N LYS A 69 -1.86 -14.47 1.47
CA LYS A 69 -3.11 -15.22 1.40
C LYS A 69 -3.44 -15.95 2.71
N GLN A 70 -2.46 -16.58 3.34
CA GLN A 70 -2.58 -17.22 4.63
C GLN A 70 -2.95 -16.22 5.72
N GLU A 71 -2.24 -15.10 5.78
CA GLU A 71 -2.43 -14.07 6.79
C GLU A 71 -3.75 -13.33 6.66
N LEU A 72 -4.22 -13.08 5.43
CA LEU A 72 -5.56 -12.55 5.20
C LEU A 72 -6.65 -13.47 5.77
N ALA A 73 -6.49 -14.78 5.63
CA ALA A 73 -7.43 -15.74 6.19
C ALA A 73 -7.34 -15.80 7.73
N ALA A 74 -6.13 -15.78 8.28
CA ALA A 74 -5.88 -15.84 9.72
C ALA A 74 -6.41 -14.58 10.44
N HIS A 75 -6.31 -13.41 9.81
CA HIS A 75 -6.69 -12.13 10.37
C HIS A 75 -7.98 -11.54 9.77
N ALA A 76 -8.83 -12.40 9.18
CA ALA A 76 -10.10 -11.98 8.60
C ALA A 76 -11.03 -11.30 9.64
N ALA A 77 -11.05 -11.81 10.89
CA ALA A 77 -11.84 -11.23 11.97
C ALA A 77 -11.38 -9.81 12.36
N ASP A 78 -10.08 -9.52 12.20
CA ASP A 78 -9.50 -8.20 12.45
C ASP A 78 -9.71 -7.24 11.29
N GLY A 79 -10.19 -7.76 10.15
CA GLY A 79 -10.40 -6.99 8.93
C GLY A 79 -9.10 -6.60 8.22
N LEU A 80 -8.03 -7.41 8.35
CA LEU A 80 -6.80 -7.17 7.60
C LEU A 80 -7.10 -7.05 6.10
N ALA A 81 -6.55 -6.04 5.47
CA ALA A 81 -6.60 -5.84 4.03
C ALA A 81 -5.19 -5.80 3.42
N VAL A 82 -5.05 -6.34 2.22
CA VAL A 82 -3.86 -6.21 1.39
C VAL A 82 -4.25 -5.46 0.11
N VAL A 83 -3.38 -4.58 -0.35
CA VAL A 83 -3.51 -3.87 -1.62
C VAL A 83 -2.21 -4.04 -2.39
N GLY A 84 -2.28 -4.64 -3.57
CA GLY A 84 -1.15 -4.75 -4.48
C GLY A 84 -0.99 -3.48 -5.33
N ILE A 85 0.25 -3.06 -5.57
CA ILE A 85 0.58 -2.03 -6.56
C ILE A 85 1.50 -2.68 -7.59
N LEU A 86 1.02 -2.74 -8.84
CA LEU A 86 1.79 -3.34 -9.92
C LEU A 86 2.94 -2.44 -10.37
N MET A 87 4.16 -2.99 -10.38
CA MET A 87 5.36 -2.29 -10.82
C MET A 87 6.01 -2.99 -12.02
N TYR A 88 6.30 -2.23 -13.06
CA TYR A 88 7.16 -2.56 -14.21
C TYR A 88 6.66 -3.67 -15.17
N ASP A 89 5.73 -4.51 -14.76
CA ASP A 89 5.21 -5.61 -15.58
C ASP A 89 3.87 -5.28 -16.23
N GLY A 90 3.50 -6.03 -17.24
CA GLY A 90 2.24 -5.86 -17.95
C GLY A 90 1.02 -6.32 -17.12
N PRO A 91 -0.15 -5.69 -17.32
CA PRO A 91 -1.35 -6.04 -16.56
C PRO A 91 -1.85 -7.48 -16.86
N ASP A 92 -1.61 -8.02 -18.04
CA ASP A 92 -2.04 -9.38 -18.40
C ASP A 92 -1.20 -10.43 -17.66
N ASP A 93 0.12 -10.24 -17.61
CA ASP A 93 1.02 -11.11 -16.83
C ASP A 93 0.67 -11.03 -15.33
N ALA A 94 0.33 -9.84 -14.84
CA ALA A 94 -0.10 -9.65 -13.46
C ALA A 94 -1.41 -10.38 -13.16
N ARG A 95 -2.41 -10.33 -14.06
CA ARG A 95 -3.66 -11.08 -13.90
C ARG A 95 -3.43 -12.60 -13.88
N ALA A 96 -2.57 -13.10 -14.77
CA ALA A 96 -2.20 -14.51 -14.81
C ALA A 96 -1.51 -14.94 -13.50
N PHE A 97 -0.62 -14.11 -12.97
CA PHE A 97 0.05 -14.35 -11.70
C PHE A 97 -0.94 -14.36 -10.52
N ILE A 98 -1.83 -13.37 -10.41
CA ILE A 98 -2.87 -13.29 -9.40
C ILE A 98 -3.75 -14.57 -9.43
N ALA A 99 -4.17 -14.99 -10.62
CA ALA A 99 -4.98 -16.20 -10.78
C ALA A 99 -4.22 -17.47 -10.36
N HIS A 100 -2.93 -17.58 -10.72
CA HIS A 100 -2.08 -18.72 -10.38
C HIS A 100 -1.93 -18.90 -8.85
N TYR A 101 -1.70 -17.80 -8.13
CA TYR A 101 -1.56 -17.84 -6.66
C TYR A 101 -2.90 -17.77 -5.91
N GLY A 102 -4.00 -17.55 -6.62
CA GLY A 102 -5.32 -17.39 -6.02
C GLY A 102 -5.40 -16.20 -5.07
N ALA A 103 -4.75 -15.09 -5.41
CA ALA A 103 -4.80 -13.85 -4.66
C ALA A 103 -6.17 -13.19 -4.84
N THR A 104 -6.76 -12.73 -3.73
CA THR A 104 -8.13 -12.17 -3.71
C THR A 104 -8.16 -10.67 -3.43
N TRP A 105 -7.02 -10.07 -3.13
CA TRP A 105 -6.91 -8.64 -2.83
C TRP A 105 -6.80 -7.80 -4.11
N PRO A 106 -7.28 -6.53 -4.07
CA PRO A 106 -7.20 -5.63 -5.21
C PRO A 106 -5.74 -5.32 -5.57
N THR A 107 -5.45 -5.25 -6.85
CA THR A 107 -4.17 -4.74 -7.36
C THR A 107 -4.42 -3.53 -8.24
N VAL A 108 -3.82 -2.40 -7.88
CA VAL A 108 -3.91 -1.13 -8.60
C VAL A 108 -2.75 -1.01 -9.58
N GLY A 109 -3.02 -0.60 -10.81
CA GLY A 109 -1.98 -0.26 -11.78
C GLY A 109 -1.32 1.08 -11.45
N ASP A 110 0.00 1.15 -11.66
CA ASP A 110 0.77 2.40 -11.51
C ASP A 110 1.56 2.73 -12.80
N PRO A 111 0.87 2.94 -13.93
CA PRO A 111 1.52 3.09 -15.24
C PRO A 111 2.41 4.33 -15.32
N THR A 112 2.11 5.38 -14.57
CA THR A 112 2.91 6.62 -14.53
C THR A 112 4.03 6.56 -13.49
N GLY A 113 3.98 5.62 -12.55
CA GLY A 113 4.87 5.55 -11.41
C GLY A 113 4.59 6.59 -10.33
N ALA A 114 3.42 7.23 -10.37
CA ALA A 114 3.07 8.27 -9.40
C ALA A 114 2.91 7.70 -7.98
N ILE A 115 2.29 6.52 -7.86
CA ILE A 115 2.09 5.86 -6.55
C ILE A 115 3.44 5.43 -5.97
N ARG A 116 4.28 4.74 -6.75
CA ARG A 116 5.61 4.33 -6.28
C ARG A 116 6.50 5.52 -5.91
N THR A 117 6.36 6.64 -6.62
CA THR A 117 7.10 7.87 -6.31
C THR A 117 6.63 8.47 -4.99
N ALA A 118 5.31 8.55 -4.75
CA ALA A 118 4.75 9.04 -3.49
C ALA A 118 5.18 8.18 -2.29
N TYR A 119 5.26 6.87 -2.48
CA TYR A 119 5.72 5.92 -1.46
C TYR A 119 7.24 5.79 -1.40
N ARG A 120 8.01 6.46 -2.27
CA ARG A 120 9.49 6.38 -2.35
C ARG A 120 9.99 4.94 -2.44
N VAL A 121 9.34 4.13 -3.26
CA VAL A 121 9.68 2.73 -3.44
C VAL A 121 11.05 2.61 -4.11
N VAL A 122 11.94 1.84 -3.49
CA VAL A 122 13.31 1.63 -3.97
C VAL A 122 13.49 0.32 -4.74
N GLY A 123 12.54 -0.60 -4.61
CA GLY A 123 12.56 -1.90 -5.29
C GLY A 123 11.31 -2.70 -5.00
N ARG A 124 11.29 -3.96 -5.45
CA ARG A 124 10.20 -4.91 -5.19
C ARG A 124 10.74 -6.28 -4.77
N PRO A 125 10.05 -6.98 -3.84
CA PRO A 125 8.87 -6.47 -3.14
C PRO A 125 9.22 -5.41 -2.13
N GLN A 126 8.29 -4.50 -1.89
CA GLN A 126 8.36 -3.55 -0.79
C GLN A 126 6.97 -3.35 -0.22
N SER A 127 6.84 -3.46 1.11
CA SER A 127 5.54 -3.45 1.78
C SER A 127 5.46 -2.37 2.84
N TYR A 128 4.29 -1.72 2.92
CA TYR A 128 3.98 -0.64 3.84
C TYR A 128 2.83 -1.07 4.73
N PHE A 129 3.05 -1.02 6.03
CA PHE A 129 2.12 -1.45 7.06
C PHE A 129 1.44 -0.21 7.65
N ILE A 130 0.14 -0.11 7.45
CA ILE A 130 -0.68 1.06 7.74
C ILE A 130 -1.74 0.67 8.77
N ASP A 131 -1.87 1.43 9.84
CA ASP A 131 -2.86 1.16 10.88
C ASP A 131 -4.27 1.61 10.50
N ARG A 132 -5.24 1.32 11.37
CA ARG A 132 -6.67 1.64 11.20
C ARG A 132 -6.94 3.14 11.01
N ASN A 133 -6.05 3.99 11.51
CA ASN A 133 -6.13 5.44 11.35
C ASN A 133 -5.44 5.92 10.06
N GLY A 134 -4.93 4.99 9.24
CA GLY A 134 -4.20 5.27 8.02
C GLY A 134 -2.82 5.86 8.23
N ILE A 135 -2.23 5.60 9.39
CA ILE A 135 -0.88 6.03 9.72
C ILE A 135 0.10 4.92 9.33
N LEU A 136 1.14 5.26 8.62
CA LEU A 136 2.22 4.34 8.29
C LEU A 136 3.01 3.97 9.56
N ARG A 137 3.06 2.69 9.88
CA ARG A 137 3.74 2.19 11.08
C ARG A 137 5.05 1.50 10.80
N LYS A 138 5.15 0.76 9.68
CA LYS A 138 6.36 0.04 9.29
C LYS A 138 6.52 0.02 7.77
N ILE A 139 7.77 -0.12 7.34
CA ILE A 139 8.15 -0.36 5.95
C ILE A 139 9.05 -1.58 5.93
N SER A 140 8.74 -2.55 5.07
CA SER A 140 9.59 -3.70 4.78
C SER A 140 10.14 -3.58 3.37
N VAL A 141 11.45 -3.56 3.23
CA VAL A 141 12.15 -3.58 1.94
C VAL A 141 12.64 -5.01 1.69
N GLY A 142 12.26 -5.60 0.58
CA GLY A 142 12.46 -7.02 0.30
C GLY A 142 11.29 -7.87 0.78
N GLN A 143 11.44 -9.18 0.64
CA GLN A 143 10.42 -10.17 0.97
C GLN A 143 10.01 -10.12 2.44
N VAL A 144 8.71 -10.07 2.68
CA VAL A 144 8.14 -10.36 4.01
C VAL A 144 8.08 -11.87 4.18
N THR A 145 8.63 -12.37 5.28
CA THR A 145 8.61 -13.79 5.64
C THR A 145 7.77 -14.00 6.89
N ASP A 146 7.37 -15.25 7.16
CA ASP A 146 6.62 -15.61 8.39
C ASP A 146 7.33 -15.09 9.65
N SER A 147 8.66 -15.16 9.69
CA SER A 147 9.43 -14.78 10.89
C SER A 147 9.36 -13.29 11.23
N VAL A 148 9.11 -12.42 10.23
CA VAL A 148 9.01 -10.97 10.46
C VAL A 148 7.57 -10.47 10.40
N PHE A 149 6.65 -11.25 9.84
CA PHE A 149 5.26 -10.84 9.66
C PHE A 149 4.58 -10.50 10.99
N THR A 150 4.75 -11.31 12.00
CA THR A 150 4.13 -11.12 13.32
C THR A 150 4.42 -9.74 13.90
N ASP A 151 5.68 -9.31 13.89
CA ASP A 151 6.09 -7.99 14.41
C ASP A 151 5.57 -6.83 13.53
N LEU A 152 5.58 -7.04 12.21
CA LEU A 152 5.06 -6.05 11.27
C LEU A 152 3.54 -5.87 11.45
N TYR A 153 2.81 -6.97 11.53
CA TYR A 153 1.35 -6.96 11.73
C TYR A 153 0.96 -6.38 13.09
N ALA A 154 1.67 -6.75 14.16
CA ALA A 154 1.42 -6.20 15.50
C ALA A 154 1.46 -4.67 15.54
N SER A 155 2.27 -4.05 14.67
CA SER A 155 2.38 -2.60 14.59
C SER A 155 1.14 -1.89 14.04
N ILE A 156 0.24 -2.62 13.35
CA ILE A 156 -0.95 -2.07 12.69
C ILE A 156 -2.27 -2.64 13.20
N SER A 157 -2.24 -3.73 13.96
CA SER A 157 -3.44 -4.45 14.42
C SER A 157 -4.08 -3.83 15.66
N THR A 158 -3.31 -3.10 16.47
CA THR A 158 -3.84 -2.42 17.67
C THR A 158 -4.74 -1.25 17.29
N PRO A 159 -5.84 -1.03 18.07
CA PRO A 159 -6.75 0.10 17.89
C PRO A 159 -6.09 1.46 18.04
#